data_680c5def35625998226950e882c2c259
#
_entry.id   680c5def35625998226950e882c2c259
#
_cell.length_a   1.000
_cell.length_b   1.000
_cell.length_c   1.000
_cell.angle_alpha   90.00
_cell.angle_beta   90.00
_cell.angle_gamma   90.00
#
_symmetry.space_group_name_H-M   'P 1'
#
loop_
_entity.id
_entity.type
_entity.pdbx_description
1 polymer ?
#
loop_
_entity_poly.entity_id
_entity_poly.type
_entity_poly.pdbx_seq_one_letter_code
_entity_poly.pdbx_strand_id
1 'polypeptide(L)'
;YGYTLANSVIDAFHAGEFYPSPEPKLNVSALEVELGIENFMLSLGTLLGIIDSDPKLNFRPPFIRYLSEVAFIELGDATITGIPGELYPEIAVGGIENPQGADYTMAAQEIPHLRSQLPGKLNLMVNLANDAIGYIIPKSEWDNEAPWIYDETDETYGEVVSLGPNTGPIIHQNIIKLIEQSKN
;
A
#
# COMPACT_ATOMS: atom_id res chain seq x y z
N TYR A 1 11.95 15.97 -17.52
CA TYR A 1 11.95 14.66 -16.86
C TYR A 1 11.65 13.52 -17.84
N GLY A 2 10.56 13.56 -18.66
CA GLY A 2 10.17 12.47 -19.56
C GLY A 2 11.26 12.04 -20.54
N TYR A 3 11.91 12.98 -21.21
CA TYR A 3 13.03 12.66 -22.11
C TYR A 3 14.26 12.09 -21.39
N THR A 4 14.54 12.53 -20.16
CA THR A 4 15.65 12.00 -19.36
C THR A 4 15.41 10.54 -19.02
N LEU A 5 14.20 10.22 -18.56
CA LEU A 5 13.82 8.84 -18.24
C LEU A 5 13.82 7.95 -19.49
N ALA A 6 13.24 8.42 -20.59
CA ALA A 6 13.21 7.68 -21.85
C ALA A 6 14.63 7.37 -22.38
N ASN A 7 15.53 8.36 -22.35
CA ASN A 7 16.91 8.15 -22.75
C ASN A 7 17.62 7.13 -21.84
N SER A 8 17.41 7.19 -20.51
CA SER A 8 17.99 6.21 -19.59
C SER A 8 17.54 4.79 -19.90
N VAL A 9 16.26 4.59 -20.26
CA VAL A 9 15.74 3.28 -20.67
C VAL A 9 16.36 2.82 -21.99
N ILE A 10 16.45 3.70 -22.99
CA ILE A 10 17.06 3.43 -24.29
C ILE A 10 18.54 3.06 -24.14
N ASP A 11 19.26 3.82 -23.31
CA ASP A 11 20.69 3.59 -23.06
C ASP A 11 20.91 2.23 -22.38
N ALA A 12 20.10 1.89 -21.38
CA ALA A 12 20.14 0.59 -20.73
C ALA A 12 19.82 -0.55 -21.71
N PHE A 13 18.85 -0.34 -22.60
CA PHE A 13 18.51 -1.29 -23.65
C PHE A 13 19.69 -1.52 -24.62
N HIS A 14 20.36 -0.46 -25.04
CA HIS A 14 21.50 -0.54 -25.95
C HIS A 14 22.77 -1.10 -25.26
N ALA A 15 22.92 -0.88 -23.96
CA ALA A 15 24.00 -1.48 -23.19
C ALA A 15 23.94 -3.01 -23.13
N GLY A 16 22.76 -3.60 -23.42
CA GLY A 16 22.60 -5.04 -23.55
C GLY A 16 22.75 -5.80 -22.22
N GLU A 17 22.52 -5.16 -21.11
CA GLU A 17 22.54 -5.77 -19.77
C GLU A 17 21.26 -6.58 -19.51
N PHE A 18 21.00 -7.52 -20.39
CA PHE A 18 19.88 -8.46 -20.23
C PHE A 18 20.38 -9.75 -19.61
N TYR A 19 19.77 -10.12 -18.50
CA TYR A 19 20.01 -11.42 -17.88
C TYR A 19 18.87 -12.35 -18.29
N PRO A 20 19.13 -13.35 -19.15
CA PRO A 20 18.09 -14.30 -19.51
C PRO A 20 17.70 -15.11 -18.27
N SER A 21 16.41 -15.18 -18.00
CA SER A 21 15.89 -16.14 -17.03
C SER A 21 15.87 -17.52 -17.68
N PRO A 22 16.60 -18.51 -17.14
CA PRO A 22 16.68 -19.83 -17.77
C PRO A 22 15.35 -20.58 -17.80
N GLU A 23 14.48 -20.31 -16.83
CA GLU A 23 13.13 -20.87 -16.73
C GLU A 23 12.15 -19.79 -16.24
N PRO A 24 11.57 -19.00 -17.14
CA PRO A 24 10.60 -17.99 -16.75
C PRO A 24 9.32 -18.66 -16.25
N LYS A 25 9.15 -18.75 -14.94
CA LYS A 25 7.89 -19.15 -14.32
C LYS A 25 7.05 -17.90 -14.11
N LEU A 26 5.77 -18.00 -14.47
CA LEU A 26 4.77 -17.01 -14.08
C LEU A 26 3.91 -17.63 -12.98
N ASN A 27 3.94 -17.01 -11.83
CA ASN A 27 3.04 -17.31 -10.71
C ASN A 27 2.30 -16.03 -10.34
N VAL A 28 0.97 -16.11 -10.20
CA VAL A 28 0.12 -14.98 -9.86
C VAL A 28 -0.71 -15.37 -8.65
N SER A 29 -0.62 -14.59 -7.60
CA SER A 29 -1.40 -14.75 -6.38
C SER A 29 -2.07 -13.44 -6.02
N ALA A 30 -3.31 -13.51 -5.56
CA ALA A 30 -4.07 -12.35 -5.11
C ALA A 30 -4.87 -12.71 -3.87
N LEU A 31 -5.12 -11.72 -3.03
CA LEU A 31 -5.98 -11.82 -1.85
C LEU A 31 -6.97 -10.66 -1.84
N GLU A 32 -8.25 -11.00 -1.73
CA GLU A 32 -9.28 -10.03 -1.38
C GLU A 32 -9.05 -9.54 0.05
N VAL A 33 -9.11 -8.23 0.23
CA VAL A 33 -8.88 -7.56 1.50
C VAL A 33 -10.09 -6.72 1.86
N GLU A 34 -10.68 -7.01 3.01
CA GLU A 34 -11.79 -6.24 3.54
C GLU A 34 -11.27 -5.11 4.44
N LEU A 35 -11.52 -3.87 4.04
CA LEU A 35 -11.08 -2.65 4.71
C LEU A 35 -12.26 -1.91 5.31
N GLY A 36 -12.13 -1.44 6.54
CA GLY A 36 -13.13 -0.58 7.14
C GLY A 36 -13.00 0.85 6.65
N ILE A 37 -14.11 1.51 6.31
CA ILE A 37 -14.11 2.95 6.02
C ILE A 37 -14.37 3.68 7.34
N GLU A 38 -13.31 4.18 7.96
CA GLU A 38 -13.36 4.95 9.21
C GLU A 38 -13.49 6.45 8.93
N ASN A 39 -13.08 6.91 7.76
CA ASN A 39 -13.25 8.27 7.29
C ASN A 39 -14.73 8.59 7.03
N PHE A 40 -15.26 9.57 7.78
CA PHE A 40 -16.68 9.94 7.70
C PHE A 40 -17.09 10.46 6.30
N MET A 41 -16.25 11.29 5.68
CA MET A 41 -16.55 11.86 4.37
C MET A 41 -16.56 10.79 3.28
N LEU A 42 -15.61 9.86 3.31
CA LEU A 42 -15.58 8.73 2.38
C LEU A 42 -16.76 7.77 2.62
N SER A 43 -17.10 7.52 3.88
CA SER A 43 -18.29 6.73 4.24
C SER A 43 -19.57 7.35 3.68
N LEU A 44 -19.73 8.65 3.84
CA LEU A 44 -20.91 9.37 3.32
C LEU A 44 -20.93 9.38 1.79
N GLY A 45 -19.78 9.64 1.15
CA GLY A 45 -19.65 9.60 -0.32
C GLY A 45 -20.00 8.23 -0.91
N THR A 46 -19.57 7.17 -0.24
CA THR A 46 -19.89 5.78 -0.60
C THR A 46 -21.40 5.49 -0.47
N LEU A 47 -22.03 5.89 0.64
CA LEU A 47 -23.47 5.69 0.87
C LEU A 47 -24.33 6.47 -0.12
N LEU A 48 -23.88 7.64 -0.55
CA LEU A 48 -24.59 8.47 -1.53
C LEU A 48 -24.31 8.04 -2.98
N GLY A 49 -23.46 7.05 -3.22
CA GLY A 49 -23.09 6.60 -4.55
C GLY A 49 -22.23 7.61 -5.33
N ILE A 50 -21.58 8.54 -4.62
CA ILE A 50 -20.63 9.49 -5.22
C ILE A 50 -19.29 8.78 -5.49
N ILE A 51 -18.91 7.89 -4.58
CA ILE A 51 -17.76 7.00 -4.76
C ILE A 51 -18.30 5.70 -5.35
N ASP A 52 -17.84 5.38 -6.55
CA ASP A 52 -18.21 4.13 -7.25
C ASP A 52 -17.50 2.96 -6.56
N SER A 53 -18.21 2.35 -5.64
CA SER A 53 -17.73 1.21 -4.86
C SER A 53 -18.89 0.29 -4.53
N ASP A 54 -18.60 -0.97 -4.26
CA ASP A 54 -19.59 -1.96 -3.81
C ASP A 54 -19.41 -2.21 -2.29
N PRO A 55 -19.95 -1.32 -1.43
CA PRO A 55 -19.73 -1.37 0.01
C PRO A 55 -20.48 -2.52 0.65
N LYS A 56 -19.81 -3.20 1.58
CA LYS A 56 -20.46 -4.13 2.49
C LYS A 56 -20.85 -3.43 3.79
N LEU A 57 -22.09 -3.62 4.21
CA LEU A 57 -22.55 -3.15 5.52
C LEU A 57 -22.21 -4.17 6.60
N ASN A 58 -21.71 -3.66 7.72
CA ASN A 58 -21.39 -4.47 8.89
C ASN A 58 -22.19 -3.99 10.11
N PHE A 59 -22.50 -4.90 11.03
CA PHE A 59 -23.20 -4.60 12.29
C PHE A 59 -22.28 -4.00 13.38
N ARG A 60 -20.96 -4.00 13.18
CA ARG A 60 -19.97 -3.44 14.10
C ARG A 60 -19.11 -2.40 13.40
N PRO A 61 -18.69 -1.35 14.13
CA PRO A 61 -17.78 -0.36 13.57
C PRO A 61 -16.47 -0.98 13.05
N PRO A 62 -15.93 -0.45 11.96
CA PRO A 62 -16.58 0.47 11.04
C PRO A 62 -17.75 -0.21 10.30
N PHE A 63 -18.88 0.51 10.21
CA PHE A 63 -20.15 -0.07 9.70
C PHE A 63 -20.14 -0.27 8.18
N ILE A 64 -19.26 0.44 7.48
CA ILE A 64 -19.07 0.35 6.03
C ILE A 64 -17.72 -0.27 5.78
N ARG A 65 -17.71 -1.29 4.93
CA ARG A 65 -16.53 -2.00 4.51
C ARG A 65 -16.33 -1.88 3.02
N TYR A 66 -15.09 -1.74 2.62
CA TYR A 66 -14.67 -1.74 1.23
C TYR A 66 -13.90 -3.04 0.94
N LEU A 67 -14.19 -3.66 -0.20
CA LEU A 67 -13.43 -4.80 -0.69
C LEU A 67 -12.42 -4.32 -1.71
N SER A 68 -11.18 -4.67 -1.47
CA SER A 68 -10.07 -4.40 -2.37
C SER A 68 -9.22 -5.66 -2.55
N GLU A 69 -8.12 -5.56 -3.27
CA GLU A 69 -7.25 -6.69 -3.56
C GLU A 69 -5.78 -6.30 -3.51
N VAL A 70 -4.96 -7.15 -2.91
CA VAL A 70 -3.51 -7.10 -3.03
C VAL A 70 -3.04 -8.26 -3.90
N ALA A 71 -2.03 -8.01 -4.74
CA ALA A 71 -1.53 -9.00 -5.68
C ALA A 71 0.00 -9.20 -5.54
N PHE A 72 0.45 -10.40 -5.83
CA PHE A 72 1.86 -10.76 -5.90
C PHE A 72 2.12 -11.62 -7.12
N ILE A 73 3.01 -11.15 -7.98
CA ILE A 73 3.36 -11.79 -9.24
C ILE A 73 4.85 -12.13 -9.20
N GLU A 74 5.18 -13.37 -9.52
CA GLU A 74 6.54 -13.84 -9.76
C GLU A 74 6.71 -14.10 -11.25
N LEU A 75 7.69 -13.44 -11.87
CA LEU A 75 8.04 -13.59 -13.27
C LEU A 75 9.54 -13.90 -13.38
N GLY A 76 9.88 -15.18 -13.37
CA GLY A 76 11.26 -15.61 -13.29
C GLY A 76 11.95 -15.09 -12.02
N ASP A 77 13.00 -14.28 -12.20
CA ASP A 77 13.74 -13.66 -11.08
C ASP A 77 13.15 -12.31 -10.62
N ALA A 78 12.08 -11.84 -11.27
CA ALA A 78 11.42 -10.60 -10.91
C ALA A 78 10.16 -10.85 -10.07
N THR A 79 9.85 -9.93 -9.16
CA THR A 79 8.57 -9.90 -8.46
C THR A 79 7.88 -8.57 -8.62
N ILE A 80 6.56 -8.59 -8.68
CA ILE A 80 5.71 -7.41 -8.74
C ILE A 80 4.67 -7.52 -7.62
N THR A 81 4.65 -6.55 -6.73
CA THR A 81 3.63 -6.43 -5.69
C THR A 81 2.63 -5.37 -6.09
N GLY A 82 1.38 -5.75 -6.30
CA GLY A 82 0.26 -4.85 -6.56
C GLY A 82 -0.35 -4.35 -5.26
N ILE A 83 -0.42 -3.03 -5.10
CA ILE A 83 -0.89 -2.34 -3.91
C ILE A 83 -2.07 -1.45 -4.33
N PRO A 84 -3.24 -1.58 -3.68
CA PRO A 84 -4.47 -0.95 -4.17
C PRO A 84 -4.60 0.54 -3.84
N GLY A 85 -3.57 1.17 -3.32
CA GLY A 85 -3.56 2.58 -2.94
C GLY A 85 -2.17 3.19 -3.00
N GLU A 86 -2.01 4.36 -2.42
CA GLU A 86 -0.75 5.09 -2.35
C GLU A 86 -0.03 4.73 -1.04
N LEU A 87 0.86 3.74 -1.12
CA LEU A 87 1.61 3.26 0.04
C LEU A 87 2.67 4.27 0.48
N TYR A 88 2.69 4.60 1.75
CA TYR A 88 3.75 5.41 2.34
C TYR A 88 5.11 4.69 2.23
N PRO A 89 6.18 5.43 1.88
CA PRO A 89 7.51 4.86 1.67
C PRO A 89 8.03 4.06 2.85
N GLU A 90 7.70 4.47 4.06
CA GLU A 90 8.14 3.86 5.32
C GLU A 90 7.66 2.41 5.47
N ILE A 91 6.47 2.10 5.00
CA ILE A 91 5.96 0.71 4.96
C ILE A 91 6.74 -0.11 3.92
N ALA A 92 7.12 0.52 2.81
CA ALA A 92 7.84 -0.15 1.73
C ALA A 92 9.30 -0.42 2.06
N VAL A 93 10.04 0.58 2.58
CA VAL A 93 11.51 0.53 2.73
C VAL A 93 12.00 0.65 4.17
N GLY A 94 11.10 0.86 5.12
CA GLY A 94 11.42 1.04 6.54
C GLY A 94 11.58 2.51 6.91
N GLY A 95 11.71 2.76 8.21
CA GLY A 95 11.82 4.11 8.74
C GLY A 95 10.53 4.62 9.37
N ILE A 96 9.55 3.75 9.60
CA ILE A 96 8.31 4.12 10.30
C ILE A 96 8.65 4.71 11.66
N GLU A 97 8.10 5.89 11.92
CA GLU A 97 8.32 6.64 13.15
C GLU A 97 7.15 6.45 14.13
N ASN A 98 7.32 7.00 15.31
CA ASN A 98 6.27 7.19 16.31
C ASN A 98 6.39 8.61 16.85
N PRO A 99 5.99 9.60 16.05
CA PRO A 99 6.18 11.00 16.40
C PRO A 99 5.32 11.39 17.59
N GLN A 100 5.83 12.30 18.40
CA GLN A 100 5.06 12.87 19.49
C GLN A 100 3.92 13.72 18.91
N GLY A 101 2.71 13.46 19.35
CA GLY A 101 1.52 14.13 18.84
C GLY A 101 0.66 13.25 17.96
N ALA A 102 1.21 12.18 17.38
CA ALA A 102 0.41 11.23 16.62
C ALA A 102 -0.76 10.67 17.43
N ASP A 103 -1.89 10.45 16.78
CA ASP A 103 -3.14 9.96 17.42
C ASP A 103 -2.94 8.61 18.13
N TYR A 104 -2.00 7.81 17.63
CA TYR A 104 -1.69 6.49 18.17
C TYR A 104 -0.27 6.40 18.69
N THR A 105 -0.08 6.58 20.00
CA THR A 105 1.22 6.34 20.66
C THR A 105 1.47 4.84 20.78
N MET A 106 2.11 4.25 19.75
CA MET A 106 2.34 2.81 19.65
C MET A 106 3.57 2.49 18.81
N ALA A 107 4.11 1.28 18.99
CA ALA A 107 5.14 0.79 18.09
C ALA A 107 4.58 0.53 16.68
N ALA A 108 5.41 0.71 15.65
CA ALA A 108 5.05 0.41 14.28
C ALA A 108 4.50 -1.03 14.14
N GLN A 109 3.40 -1.18 13.42
CA GLN A 109 2.77 -2.47 13.16
C GLN A 109 3.19 -3.06 11.80
N GLU A 110 3.56 -2.19 10.87
CA GLU A 110 3.91 -2.54 9.48
C GLU A 110 5.39 -2.93 9.36
N ILE A 111 5.80 -3.87 10.21
CA ILE A 111 7.14 -4.43 10.27
C ILE A 111 7.10 -5.96 10.11
N PRO A 112 8.13 -6.55 9.46
CA PRO A 112 9.26 -5.91 8.76
C PRO A 112 8.80 -5.17 7.50
N HIS A 113 9.56 -4.16 7.03
CA HIS A 113 9.19 -3.43 5.82
C HIS A 113 9.11 -4.35 4.60
N LEU A 114 8.18 -4.08 3.70
CA LEU A 114 7.81 -5.01 2.62
C LEU A 114 8.98 -5.39 1.72
N ARG A 115 9.81 -4.43 1.32
CA ARG A 115 10.92 -4.66 0.39
C ARG A 115 11.92 -5.70 0.92
N SER A 116 12.11 -5.78 2.24
CA SER A 116 13.03 -6.77 2.84
C SER A 116 12.51 -8.21 2.76
N GLN A 117 11.24 -8.39 2.46
CA GLN A 117 10.58 -9.69 2.41
C GLN A 117 10.45 -10.25 0.99
N LEU A 118 10.64 -9.40 -0.03
CA LEU A 118 10.48 -9.76 -1.43
C LEU A 118 11.63 -10.68 -1.89
N PRO A 119 11.32 -11.84 -2.50
CA PRO A 119 12.34 -12.86 -2.82
C PRO A 119 13.05 -12.64 -4.14
N GLY A 120 12.55 -11.77 -5.03
CA GLY A 120 13.09 -11.57 -6.37
C GLY A 120 14.43 -10.84 -6.38
N LYS A 121 15.20 -11.01 -7.45
CA LYS A 121 16.38 -10.20 -7.72
C LYS A 121 15.98 -8.77 -8.15
N LEU A 122 14.89 -8.66 -8.89
CA LEU A 122 14.23 -7.41 -9.23
C LEU A 122 12.86 -7.37 -8.55
N ASN A 123 12.66 -6.42 -7.66
CA ASN A 123 11.44 -6.29 -6.89
C ASN A 123 10.75 -4.95 -7.22
N LEU A 124 9.60 -5.03 -7.85
CA LEU A 124 8.75 -3.89 -8.18
C LEU A 124 7.58 -3.83 -7.20
N MET A 125 7.30 -2.65 -6.69
CA MET A 125 6.09 -2.36 -5.91
C MET A 125 5.30 -1.32 -6.69
N VAL A 126 4.06 -1.64 -7.04
CA VAL A 126 3.20 -0.82 -7.91
C VAL A 126 2.00 -0.36 -7.10
N ASN A 127 1.98 0.93 -6.83
CA ASN A 127 0.85 1.60 -6.19
C ASN A 127 -0.32 1.76 -7.17
N LEU A 128 -1.52 1.95 -6.64
CA LEU A 128 -2.76 2.11 -7.42
C LEU A 128 -2.98 0.95 -8.40
N ALA A 129 -2.54 -0.24 -8.01
CA ALA A 129 -2.72 -1.46 -8.76
C ALA A 129 -4.02 -2.14 -8.33
N ASN A 130 -4.89 -2.45 -9.29
CA ASN A 130 -6.22 -3.05 -9.14
C ASN A 130 -7.27 -2.11 -8.54
N ASP A 131 -6.88 -1.09 -7.76
CA ASP A 131 -7.79 -0.19 -7.05
C ASP A 131 -7.13 1.14 -6.69
N ALA A 132 -7.91 2.09 -6.14
CA ALA A 132 -7.48 3.43 -5.73
C ALA A 132 -8.10 3.80 -4.38
N ILE A 133 -7.71 3.09 -3.31
CA ILE A 133 -8.28 3.24 -1.96
C ILE A 133 -7.77 4.47 -1.18
N GLY A 134 -6.95 5.31 -1.81
CA GLY A 134 -6.29 6.46 -1.18
C GLY A 134 -4.98 6.09 -0.49
N TYR A 135 -4.54 6.93 0.45
CA TYR A 135 -3.26 6.73 1.14
C TYR A 135 -3.29 5.59 2.15
N ILE A 136 -2.19 4.85 2.16
CA ILE A 136 -1.94 3.74 3.07
C ILE A 136 -0.82 4.18 4.01
N ILE A 137 -1.20 4.67 5.19
CA ILE A 137 -0.36 5.36 6.17
C ILE A 137 0.02 4.39 7.29
N PRO A 138 1.26 4.43 7.83
CA PRO A 138 1.61 3.70 9.04
C PRO A 138 0.72 4.13 10.21
N LYS A 139 0.18 3.17 10.95
CA LYS A 139 -0.74 3.51 12.04
C LYS A 139 -0.11 4.37 13.14
N SER A 140 1.18 4.18 13.41
CA SER A 140 1.90 4.98 14.40
C SER A 140 2.22 6.41 13.96
N GLU A 141 2.03 6.72 12.66
CA GLU A 141 2.20 8.05 12.07
C GLU A 141 0.87 8.72 11.74
N TRP A 142 -0.24 8.08 12.07
CA TRP A 142 -1.58 8.62 11.81
C TRP A 142 -1.85 9.89 12.63
N ASP A 143 -2.31 10.94 11.96
CA ASP A 143 -2.42 12.29 12.51
C ASP A 143 -3.67 13.02 11.98
N ASN A 144 -4.82 12.67 12.54
CA ASN A 144 -6.12 13.22 12.14
C ASN A 144 -6.71 14.21 13.16
N GLU A 145 -6.08 14.36 14.34
CA GLU A 145 -6.55 15.21 15.41
C GLU A 145 -5.42 16.13 15.93
N ALA A 146 -5.73 17.41 16.16
CA ALA A 146 -4.76 18.33 16.75
C ALA A 146 -4.40 17.92 18.22
N PRO A 147 -3.16 18.14 18.67
CA PRO A 147 -2.06 18.86 18.00
C PRO A 147 -1.40 18.01 16.92
N TRP A 148 -1.18 18.61 15.75
CA TRP A 148 -0.57 17.94 14.61
C TRP A 148 0.90 17.60 14.86
N ILE A 149 1.36 16.48 14.28
CA ILE A 149 2.79 16.11 14.32
C ILE A 149 3.64 17.14 13.55
N TYR A 150 4.93 17.19 13.86
CA TYR A 150 5.92 18.05 13.21
C TYR A 150 5.60 19.56 13.24
N ASP A 151 4.83 20.01 14.26
CA ASP A 151 4.39 21.42 14.41
C ASP A 151 3.58 21.95 13.20
N GLU A 152 2.88 21.07 12.50
CA GLU A 152 1.98 21.47 11.44
C GLU A 152 0.76 22.24 11.99
N THR A 153 0.12 23.04 11.15
CA THR A 153 -0.97 23.95 11.55
C THR A 153 -2.34 23.48 11.12
N ASP A 154 -2.38 22.51 10.23
CA ASP A 154 -3.60 22.02 9.62
C ASP A 154 -3.58 20.48 9.51
N GLU A 155 -4.75 19.91 9.29
CA GLU A 155 -4.97 18.51 9.01
C GLU A 155 -4.12 18.02 7.81
N THR A 156 -3.49 16.87 7.96
CA THR A 156 -2.62 16.31 6.93
C THR A 156 -3.44 15.77 5.76
N TYR A 157 -2.98 16.03 4.54
CA TYR A 157 -3.68 15.63 3.31
C TYR A 157 -3.84 14.10 3.20
N GLY A 158 -2.89 13.34 3.71
CA GLY A 158 -2.91 11.88 3.63
C GLY A 158 -4.12 11.27 4.32
N GLU A 159 -4.38 11.68 5.54
CA GLU A 159 -5.47 11.19 6.38
C GLU A 159 -6.84 11.55 5.80
N VAL A 160 -6.98 12.76 5.23
CA VAL A 160 -8.23 13.22 4.60
C VAL A 160 -8.69 12.30 3.47
N VAL A 161 -7.75 11.70 2.74
CA VAL A 161 -8.03 10.83 1.59
C VAL A 161 -7.65 9.37 1.82
N SER A 162 -7.54 8.94 3.07
CA SER A 162 -7.34 7.55 3.49
C SER A 162 -8.64 6.93 4.01
N LEU A 163 -8.78 5.62 3.89
CA LEU A 163 -9.92 4.89 4.48
C LEU A 163 -9.88 4.90 6.02
N GLY A 164 -8.70 4.99 6.63
CA GLY A 164 -8.54 5.06 8.07
C GLY A 164 -7.23 4.42 8.57
N PRO A 165 -6.95 4.58 9.88
CA PRO A 165 -5.67 4.19 10.50
C PRO A 165 -5.38 2.68 10.47
N ASN A 166 -6.39 1.85 10.23
CA ASN A 166 -6.19 0.41 10.15
C ASN A 166 -5.87 -0.08 8.72
N THR A 167 -5.90 0.79 7.73
CA THR A 167 -5.60 0.45 6.33
C THR A 167 -4.16 -0.05 6.16
N GLY A 168 -3.18 0.69 6.71
CA GLY A 168 -1.75 0.32 6.67
C GLY A 168 -1.48 -1.08 7.22
N PRO A 169 -1.82 -1.35 8.49
CA PRO A 169 -1.63 -2.68 9.10
C PRO A 169 -2.28 -3.82 8.31
N ILE A 170 -3.51 -3.63 7.85
CA ILE A 170 -4.25 -4.68 7.12
C ILE A 170 -3.60 -4.98 5.77
N ILE A 171 -3.29 -3.95 4.97
CA ILE A 171 -2.63 -4.11 3.67
C ILE A 171 -1.26 -4.77 3.84
N HIS A 172 -0.45 -4.27 4.76
CA HIS A 172 0.87 -4.83 5.05
C HIS A 172 0.79 -6.33 5.39
N GLN A 173 -0.07 -6.72 6.33
CA GLN A 173 -0.22 -8.11 6.75
C GLN A 173 -0.65 -9.03 5.60
N ASN A 174 -1.55 -8.57 4.72
CA ASN A 174 -2.01 -9.37 3.59
C ASN A 174 -0.93 -9.51 2.50
N ILE A 175 -0.12 -8.48 2.27
CA ILE A 175 1.03 -8.58 1.37
C ILE A 175 2.07 -9.56 1.93
N ILE A 176 2.41 -9.48 3.22
CA ILE A 176 3.32 -10.43 3.87
C ILE A 176 2.80 -11.87 3.72
N LYS A 177 1.52 -12.08 3.94
CA LYS A 177 0.89 -13.40 3.76
C LYS A 177 1.03 -13.93 2.34
N LEU A 178 0.84 -13.10 1.30
CA LEU A 178 1.06 -13.50 -0.09
C LEU A 178 2.51 -13.90 -0.35
N ILE A 179 3.46 -13.09 0.13
CA ILE A 179 4.89 -13.36 -0.01
C ILE A 179 5.27 -14.70 0.68
N GLU A 180 4.71 -14.98 1.84
CA GLU A 180 4.95 -16.24 2.55
C GLU A 180 4.35 -17.44 1.81
N GLN A 181 3.17 -17.29 1.25
CA GLN A 181 2.52 -18.34 0.44
C GLN A 181 3.29 -18.68 -0.83
N SER A 182 3.96 -17.70 -1.46
CA SER A 182 4.75 -17.93 -2.66
C SER A 182 6.03 -18.74 -2.39
N LYS A 183 6.50 -18.79 -1.15
CA LYS A 183 7.72 -19.53 -0.76
C LYS A 183 7.48 -21.04 -0.54
N ASN A 184 6.21 -21.48 -0.52
CA ASN A 184 5.80 -22.86 -0.30
C ASN A 184 5.36 -23.54 -1.61
#